data_2eb6c33964fad11ee11e902ecd4d3259
#
_entry.id   2eb6c33964fad11ee11e902ecd4d3259
#
_cell.length_a   1.000
_cell.length_b   1.000
_cell.length_c   1.000
_cell.angle_alpha   90.00
_cell.angle_beta   90.00
_cell.angle_gamma   90.00
#
_symmetry.space_group_name_H-M   'P 1'
#
loop_
_entity.id
_entity.type
_entity.pdbx_description
1 polymer ?
#
loop_
_entity_poly.entity_id
_entity_poly.type
_entity_poly.pdbx_seq_one_letter_code
_entity_poly.pdbx_strand_id
1 'polypeptide(L)'
;MKKSVLSALMVCSITLTSVALPSAAFADEYDTKIQQQDQKINALTSQMSDAEAKVAAIENDMVETAKQIDTLTAKKNKLSSEVSKLYSEISDLNVRIQKREVQMTKQARDVQVNGQSDSIIDAVLDADSVADAIGRVQAVSTMMSANNELLEQQKEDKATVEKKTKNVEKQIAELEAATKELNDKTESLKTLK
;
A
#
# COMPACT_ATOMS: atom_id res chain seq x y z
N MET A 1 -13.49 27.22 -5.62
CA MET A 1 -13.71 28.38 -6.50
C MET A 1 -14.73 28.00 -7.57
N LYS A 2 -15.88 28.64 -7.51
CA LYS A 2 -16.97 28.48 -8.48
C LYS A 2 -16.55 29.07 -9.81
N LYS A 3 -16.70 28.35 -10.91
CA LYS A 3 -16.90 28.90 -12.27
C LYS A 3 -17.48 27.80 -13.13
N SER A 4 -18.80 27.74 -13.20
CA SER A 4 -19.58 28.09 -14.39
C SER A 4 -19.11 27.35 -15.65
N VAL A 5 -19.65 26.15 -15.85
CA VAL A 5 -19.78 25.56 -17.19
C VAL A 5 -20.85 26.37 -17.91
N LEU A 6 -20.41 27.29 -18.75
CA LEU A 6 -21.28 28.05 -19.62
C LEU A 6 -21.86 27.11 -20.66
N SER A 7 -23.16 26.86 -20.51
CA SER A 7 -23.99 26.33 -21.56
C SER A 7 -23.87 27.20 -22.81
N ALA A 8 -23.22 26.68 -23.82
CA ALA A 8 -23.34 27.24 -25.18
C ALA A 8 -24.72 26.88 -25.70
N LEU A 9 -25.73 27.64 -25.27
CA LEU A 9 -27.03 27.71 -25.94
C LEU A 9 -26.82 28.40 -27.25
N MET A 10 -26.65 27.60 -28.31
CA MET A 10 -26.70 28.08 -29.66
C MET A 10 -28.18 28.43 -29.96
N VAL A 11 -28.52 29.68 -29.73
CA VAL A 11 -29.81 30.23 -30.17
C VAL A 11 -29.74 30.37 -31.66
N CYS A 12 -30.30 29.39 -32.39
CA CYS A 12 -30.65 29.56 -33.80
C CYS A 12 -31.74 30.61 -33.92
N SER A 13 -31.39 31.82 -34.22
CA SER A 13 -32.29 32.87 -34.63
C SER A 13 -32.92 32.49 -35.99
N ILE A 14 -34.17 32.05 -35.90
CA ILE A 14 -35.00 31.85 -37.11
C ILE A 14 -35.49 33.24 -37.52
N THR A 15 -34.89 33.80 -38.55
CA THR A 15 -35.42 34.99 -39.22
C THR A 15 -36.61 34.56 -40.08
N LEU A 16 -37.81 34.83 -39.59
CA LEU A 16 -39.02 34.74 -40.40
C LEU A 16 -39.02 35.90 -41.40
N THR A 17 -38.65 35.66 -42.62
CA THR A 17 -38.99 36.54 -43.73
C THR A 17 -40.34 36.13 -44.27
N SER A 18 -41.37 36.90 -43.91
CA SER A 18 -42.72 36.80 -44.46
C SER A 18 -42.73 37.36 -45.89
N VAL A 19 -42.77 36.48 -46.88
CA VAL A 19 -43.09 36.85 -48.27
C VAL A 19 -44.51 36.33 -48.55
N ALA A 20 -45.46 37.25 -48.67
CA ALA A 20 -46.80 36.94 -49.10
C ALA A 20 -46.81 36.72 -50.59
N LEU A 21 -47.10 35.46 -51.03
CA LEU A 21 -47.41 35.11 -52.41
C LEU A 21 -48.49 34.00 -52.46
N PRO A 22 -49.24 33.85 -53.57
CA PRO A 22 -50.59 33.27 -53.60
C PRO A 22 -50.62 31.76 -53.35
N SER A 23 -51.52 31.41 -52.48
CA SER A 23 -51.79 30.11 -51.91
C SER A 23 -52.50 29.16 -52.85
N ALA A 24 -51.82 28.28 -53.56
CA ALA A 24 -52.35 27.01 -54.01
C ALA A 24 -51.35 25.94 -54.48
N ALA A 25 -50.03 26.25 -54.57
CA ALA A 25 -49.04 25.29 -55.05
C ALA A 25 -47.86 24.99 -54.07
N PHE A 26 -47.88 25.62 -52.93
CA PHE A 26 -46.72 25.52 -51.96
C PHE A 26 -46.98 24.67 -50.69
N ALA A 27 -48.24 24.15 -50.54
CA ALA A 27 -48.54 23.33 -49.34
C ALA A 27 -47.68 22.06 -49.27
N ASP A 28 -47.50 21.37 -50.38
CA ASP A 28 -46.73 20.13 -50.49
C ASP A 28 -45.22 20.35 -50.23
N GLU A 29 -44.68 21.51 -50.62
CA GLU A 29 -43.26 21.84 -50.37
C GLU A 29 -43.02 22.21 -48.91
N TYR A 30 -43.95 22.88 -48.26
CA TYR A 30 -43.86 23.21 -46.83
C TYR A 30 -44.04 21.98 -45.97
N ASP A 31 -44.99 21.07 -46.29
CA ASP A 31 -45.20 19.81 -45.61
C ASP A 31 -43.93 18.92 -45.69
N THR A 32 -43.32 18.86 -46.88
CA THR A 32 -42.06 18.13 -47.04
C THR A 32 -40.91 18.75 -46.19
N LYS A 33 -40.81 20.08 -46.12
CA LYS A 33 -39.83 20.78 -45.28
C LYS A 33 -40.10 20.56 -43.80
N ILE A 34 -41.35 20.57 -43.36
CA ILE A 34 -41.75 20.27 -41.99
C ILE A 34 -41.34 18.84 -41.63
N GLN A 35 -41.68 17.85 -42.46
CA GLN A 35 -41.27 16.45 -42.23
C GLN A 35 -39.74 16.28 -42.13
N GLN A 36 -38.98 16.97 -43.00
CA GLN A 36 -37.52 16.95 -42.93
C GLN A 36 -36.98 17.60 -41.62
N GLN A 37 -37.61 18.66 -41.17
CA GLN A 37 -37.25 19.30 -39.89
C GLN A 37 -37.61 18.41 -38.70
N ASP A 38 -38.77 17.78 -38.69
CA ASP A 38 -39.20 16.84 -37.66
C ASP A 38 -38.26 15.63 -37.58
N GLN A 39 -37.82 15.09 -38.73
CA GLN A 39 -36.81 14.03 -38.76
C GLN A 39 -35.49 14.49 -38.18
N LYS A 40 -35.04 15.71 -38.47
CA LYS A 40 -33.84 16.29 -37.88
C LYS A 40 -33.97 16.51 -36.37
N ILE A 41 -35.12 17.01 -35.92
CA ILE A 41 -35.39 17.22 -34.48
C ILE A 41 -35.38 15.86 -33.78
N ASN A 42 -36.02 14.82 -34.32
CA ASN A 42 -36.03 13.50 -33.75
C ASN A 42 -34.61 12.89 -33.68
N ALA A 43 -33.80 13.05 -34.74
CA ALA A 43 -32.43 12.60 -34.78
C ALA A 43 -31.55 13.34 -33.75
N LEU A 44 -31.71 14.66 -33.64
CA LEU A 44 -31.00 15.47 -32.67
C LEU A 44 -31.39 15.13 -31.20
N THR A 45 -32.70 14.90 -30.99
CA THR A 45 -33.22 14.49 -29.66
C THR A 45 -32.64 13.13 -29.25
N SER A 46 -32.57 12.17 -30.21
CA SER A 46 -31.90 10.88 -29.93
C SER A 46 -30.42 11.05 -29.62
N GLN A 47 -29.71 11.85 -30.42
CA GLN A 47 -28.28 12.13 -30.16
C GLN A 47 -28.07 12.83 -28.83
N MET A 48 -28.94 13.71 -28.41
CA MET A 48 -28.89 14.38 -27.12
C MET A 48 -29.09 13.40 -25.97
N SER A 49 -30.09 12.51 -26.09
CA SER A 49 -30.31 11.44 -25.08
C SER A 49 -29.12 10.49 -24.99
N ASP A 50 -28.54 10.11 -26.13
CA ASP A 50 -27.32 9.27 -26.14
C ASP A 50 -26.11 10.00 -25.51
N ALA A 51 -25.96 11.29 -25.73
CA ALA A 51 -24.92 12.11 -25.13
C ALA A 51 -25.12 12.24 -23.62
N GLU A 52 -26.34 12.48 -23.16
CA GLU A 52 -26.71 12.53 -21.74
C GLU A 52 -26.40 11.19 -21.04
N ALA A 53 -26.73 10.07 -21.64
CA ALA A 53 -26.42 8.75 -21.12
C ALA A 53 -24.91 8.50 -21.02
N LYS A 54 -24.14 8.96 -22.01
CA LYS A 54 -22.66 8.88 -21.97
C LYS A 54 -22.07 9.75 -20.87
N VAL A 55 -22.58 10.97 -20.69
CA VAL A 55 -22.14 11.86 -19.59
C VAL A 55 -22.40 11.21 -18.24
N ALA A 56 -23.61 10.68 -18.03
CA ALA A 56 -23.95 9.99 -16.79
C ALA A 56 -23.05 8.75 -16.52
N ALA A 57 -22.71 8.00 -17.55
CA ALA A 57 -21.77 6.88 -17.42
C ALA A 57 -20.37 7.35 -17.03
N ILE A 58 -19.84 8.41 -17.66
CA ILE A 58 -18.55 9.00 -17.33
C ILE A 58 -18.53 9.54 -15.89
N GLU A 59 -19.59 10.21 -15.45
CA GLU A 59 -19.72 10.69 -14.08
C GLU A 59 -19.67 9.54 -13.05
N ASN A 60 -20.35 8.44 -13.32
CA ASN A 60 -20.31 7.25 -12.49
C ASN A 60 -18.90 6.64 -12.44
N ASP A 61 -18.23 6.52 -13.61
CA ASP A 61 -16.86 6.02 -13.69
C ASP A 61 -15.87 6.92 -12.92
N MET A 62 -16.07 8.23 -12.97
CA MET A 62 -15.27 9.18 -12.20
C MET A 62 -15.44 8.99 -10.69
N VAL A 63 -16.69 8.82 -10.23
CA VAL A 63 -16.97 8.59 -8.80
C VAL A 63 -16.36 7.26 -8.32
N GLU A 64 -16.51 6.21 -9.12
CA GLU A 64 -15.95 4.90 -8.78
C GLU A 64 -14.42 4.93 -8.77
N THR A 65 -13.80 5.56 -9.77
CA THR A 65 -12.34 5.72 -9.83
C THR A 65 -11.83 6.54 -8.64
N ALA A 66 -12.54 7.60 -8.25
CA ALA A 66 -12.17 8.38 -7.06
C ALA A 66 -12.19 7.53 -5.78
N LYS A 67 -13.21 6.69 -5.56
CA LYS A 67 -13.27 5.76 -4.43
C LYS A 67 -12.12 4.76 -4.43
N GLN A 68 -11.76 4.24 -5.61
CA GLN A 68 -10.62 3.32 -5.74
C GLN A 68 -9.30 4.02 -5.38
N ILE A 69 -9.11 5.27 -5.80
CA ILE A 69 -7.95 6.10 -5.44
C ILE A 69 -7.87 6.30 -3.92
N ASP A 70 -8.98 6.60 -3.25
CA ASP A 70 -9.02 6.76 -1.79
C ASP A 70 -8.64 5.45 -1.08
N THR A 71 -9.19 4.33 -1.55
CA THR A 71 -8.89 2.99 -1.01
C THR A 71 -7.41 2.61 -1.17
N LEU A 72 -6.85 2.85 -2.36
CA LEU A 72 -5.43 2.59 -2.66
C LEU A 72 -4.52 3.51 -1.84
N THR A 73 -4.90 4.76 -1.66
CA THR A 73 -4.18 5.71 -0.82
C THR A 73 -4.13 5.26 0.64
N ALA A 74 -5.26 4.81 1.18
CA ALA A 74 -5.32 4.26 2.53
C ALA A 74 -4.46 2.99 2.67
N LYS A 75 -4.53 2.08 1.70
CA LYS A 75 -3.70 0.87 1.64
C LYS A 75 -2.21 1.21 1.60
N LYS A 76 -1.81 2.15 0.75
CA LYS A 76 -0.42 2.63 0.64
C LYS A 76 0.09 3.18 1.98
N ASN A 77 -0.69 4.04 2.63
CA ASN A 77 -0.31 4.63 3.91
C ASN A 77 -0.16 3.57 5.01
N LYS A 78 -1.06 2.59 5.05
CA LYS A 78 -0.99 1.46 5.97
C LYS A 78 0.28 0.63 5.75
N LEU A 79 0.53 0.20 4.52
CA LEU A 79 1.73 -0.57 4.16
C LEU A 79 3.02 0.19 4.49
N SER A 80 3.08 1.49 4.20
CA SER A 80 4.22 2.34 4.53
C SER A 80 4.49 2.38 6.04
N SER A 81 3.43 2.51 6.86
CA SER A 81 3.54 2.48 8.31
C SER A 81 4.01 1.12 8.83
N GLU A 82 3.48 0.02 8.29
CA GLU A 82 3.88 -1.35 8.66
C GLU A 82 5.34 -1.62 8.30
N VAL A 83 5.80 -1.20 7.13
CA VAL A 83 7.21 -1.30 6.71
C VAL A 83 8.11 -0.53 7.67
N SER A 84 7.76 0.72 8.01
CA SER A 84 8.54 1.53 8.96
C SER A 84 8.63 0.85 10.33
N LYS A 85 7.54 0.28 10.82
CA LYS A 85 7.51 -0.47 12.08
C LYS A 85 8.40 -1.71 12.03
N LEU A 86 8.34 -2.48 10.95
CA LEU A 86 9.18 -3.67 10.77
C LEU A 86 10.67 -3.31 10.73
N TYR A 87 11.06 -2.20 10.08
CA TYR A 87 12.44 -1.73 10.09
C TYR A 87 12.92 -1.37 11.50
N SER A 88 12.10 -0.69 12.30
CA SER A 88 12.43 -0.40 13.70
C SER A 88 12.63 -1.68 14.50
N GLU A 89 11.72 -2.65 14.38
CA GLU A 89 11.82 -3.93 15.07
C GLU A 89 13.06 -4.75 14.65
N ILE A 90 13.41 -4.73 13.36
CA ILE A 90 14.64 -5.36 12.85
C ILE A 90 15.88 -4.67 13.41
N SER A 91 15.88 -3.33 13.49
CA SER A 91 16.95 -2.56 14.07
C SER A 91 17.20 -2.93 15.55
N ASP A 92 16.12 -3.00 16.34
CA ASP A 92 16.20 -3.37 17.76
C ASP A 92 16.70 -4.81 17.96
N LEU A 93 16.23 -5.74 17.12
CA LEU A 93 16.70 -7.11 17.10
C LEU A 93 18.21 -7.18 16.78
N ASN A 94 18.65 -6.45 15.77
CA ASN A 94 20.06 -6.43 15.37
C ASN A 94 20.96 -5.86 16.49
N VAL A 95 20.52 -4.80 17.17
CA VAL A 95 21.24 -4.27 18.33
C VAL A 95 21.36 -5.33 19.44
N ARG A 96 20.28 -6.07 19.71
CA ARG A 96 20.27 -7.13 20.72
C ARG A 96 21.17 -8.30 20.32
N ILE A 97 21.11 -8.73 19.07
CA ILE A 97 21.98 -9.76 18.49
C ILE A 97 23.44 -9.37 18.65
N GLN A 98 23.80 -8.14 18.27
CA GLN A 98 25.16 -7.64 18.32
C GLN A 98 25.71 -7.56 19.74
N LYS A 99 24.92 -7.05 20.70
CA LYS A 99 25.29 -7.04 22.11
C LYS A 99 25.59 -8.45 22.65
N ARG A 100 24.73 -9.39 22.29
CA ARG A 100 24.88 -10.80 22.70
C ARG A 100 26.09 -11.45 22.06
N GLU A 101 26.37 -11.19 20.78
CA GLU A 101 27.57 -11.68 20.10
C GLU A 101 28.86 -11.19 20.75
N VAL A 102 28.90 -9.92 21.13
CA VAL A 102 30.03 -9.36 21.85
C VAL A 102 30.25 -10.08 23.21
N GLN A 103 29.18 -10.29 23.96
CA GLN A 103 29.24 -11.00 25.25
C GLN A 103 29.69 -12.46 25.08
N MET A 104 29.12 -13.17 24.12
CA MET A 104 29.48 -14.58 23.84
C MET A 104 30.94 -14.68 23.37
N THR A 105 31.39 -13.76 22.50
CA THR A 105 32.79 -13.73 22.03
C THR A 105 33.74 -13.48 23.19
N LYS A 106 33.38 -12.57 24.11
CA LYS A 106 34.17 -12.33 25.31
C LYS A 106 34.26 -13.58 26.19
N GLN A 107 33.10 -14.20 26.48
CA GLN A 107 33.07 -15.45 27.25
C GLN A 107 33.90 -16.58 26.59
N ALA A 108 33.72 -16.78 25.28
CA ALA A 108 34.49 -17.80 24.54
C ALA A 108 36.00 -17.56 24.62
N ARG A 109 36.44 -16.28 24.56
CA ARG A 109 37.84 -15.91 24.69
C ARG A 109 38.34 -16.11 26.12
N ASP A 110 37.54 -15.76 27.10
CA ASP A 110 37.91 -15.96 28.54
C ASP A 110 38.06 -17.47 28.82
N VAL A 111 37.18 -18.31 28.29
CA VAL A 111 37.29 -19.77 28.38
C VAL A 111 38.55 -20.29 27.69
N GLN A 112 38.86 -19.80 26.48
CA GLN A 112 40.02 -20.22 25.72
C GLN A 112 41.36 -19.83 26.39
N VAL A 113 41.42 -18.66 26.99
CA VAL A 113 42.62 -18.15 27.59
C VAL A 113 42.85 -18.71 29.01
N ASN A 114 41.78 -18.88 29.79
CA ASN A 114 41.84 -19.27 31.19
C ASN A 114 41.61 -20.79 31.43
N GLY A 115 41.45 -21.60 30.38
CA GLY A 115 41.39 -23.05 30.47
C GLY A 115 40.23 -23.57 31.31
N GLN A 116 38.99 -23.33 30.90
CA GLN A 116 37.80 -23.59 31.74
C GLN A 116 37.57 -25.04 32.12
N SER A 117 38.08 -26.02 31.37
CA SER A 117 37.94 -27.44 31.73
C SER A 117 38.71 -27.81 32.99
N ASP A 118 39.94 -27.36 33.06
CA ASP A 118 40.80 -27.63 34.22
C ASP A 118 40.36 -26.78 35.41
N SER A 119 40.00 -25.52 35.16
CA SER A 119 39.51 -24.56 36.17
C SER A 119 38.18 -24.97 36.84
N ILE A 120 37.26 -25.60 36.13
CA ILE A 120 35.98 -26.07 36.72
C ILE A 120 36.19 -27.30 37.59
N ILE A 121 37.03 -28.23 37.13
CA ILE A 121 37.35 -29.43 37.90
C ILE A 121 38.19 -29.04 39.11
N ASP A 122 39.22 -28.20 38.94
CA ASP A 122 40.02 -27.68 40.02
C ASP A 122 39.21 -26.87 41.04
N ALA A 123 38.29 -26.01 40.56
CA ALA A 123 37.40 -25.27 41.43
C ALA A 123 36.46 -26.15 42.27
N VAL A 124 36.06 -27.33 41.76
CA VAL A 124 35.27 -28.30 42.54
C VAL A 124 36.18 -29.12 43.49
N LEU A 125 37.39 -29.46 43.04
CA LEU A 125 38.34 -30.21 43.83
C LEU A 125 38.96 -29.38 44.99
N ASP A 126 39.10 -28.07 44.79
CA ASP A 126 39.54 -27.10 45.78
C ASP A 126 38.43 -26.67 46.77
N ALA A 127 37.32 -27.38 46.82
CA ALA A 127 36.23 -27.06 47.74
C ALA A 127 36.61 -27.41 49.20
N ASP A 128 36.35 -26.49 50.10
CA ASP A 128 36.69 -26.64 51.53
C ASP A 128 35.77 -27.65 52.25
N SER A 129 34.65 -28.02 51.63
CA SER A 129 33.68 -29.01 52.14
C SER A 129 32.85 -29.61 51.05
N VAL A 130 32.17 -30.76 51.35
CA VAL A 130 31.23 -31.39 50.43
C VAL A 130 30.07 -30.46 50.08
N ALA A 131 29.60 -29.66 51.03
CA ALA A 131 28.53 -28.68 50.80
C ALA A 131 29.01 -27.56 49.84
N ASP A 132 30.26 -27.10 49.97
CA ASP A 132 30.86 -26.12 49.04
C ASP A 132 31.05 -26.73 47.65
N ALA A 133 31.51 -27.96 47.51
CA ALA A 133 31.61 -28.65 46.25
C ALA A 133 30.28 -28.75 45.54
N ILE A 134 29.18 -29.10 46.22
CA ILE A 134 27.83 -29.14 45.67
C ILE A 134 27.40 -27.75 45.19
N GLY A 135 27.65 -26.70 45.97
CA GLY A 135 27.34 -25.32 45.60
C GLY A 135 28.10 -24.87 44.33
N ARG A 136 29.36 -25.22 44.20
CA ARG A 136 30.16 -24.92 42.99
C ARG A 136 29.66 -25.65 41.74
N VAL A 137 29.34 -26.96 41.86
CA VAL A 137 28.73 -27.73 40.78
C VAL A 137 27.40 -27.12 40.34
N GLN A 138 26.57 -26.68 41.28
CA GLN A 138 25.32 -26.03 40.97
C GLN A 138 25.49 -24.68 40.26
N ALA A 139 26.48 -23.88 40.69
CA ALA A 139 26.81 -22.62 40.04
C ALA A 139 27.30 -22.82 38.61
N VAL A 140 28.14 -23.82 38.33
CA VAL A 140 28.60 -24.18 37.00
C VAL A 140 27.41 -24.66 36.14
N SER A 141 26.55 -25.53 36.64
CA SER A 141 25.38 -26.00 35.96
C SER A 141 24.41 -24.86 35.58
N THR A 142 24.22 -23.91 36.50
CA THR A 142 23.41 -22.70 36.23
C THR A 142 24.02 -21.84 35.15
N MET A 143 25.34 -21.65 35.16
CA MET A 143 26.06 -20.88 34.13
C MET A 143 25.99 -21.55 32.76
N MET A 144 26.11 -22.88 32.67
CA MET A 144 25.99 -23.64 31.43
C MET A 144 24.58 -23.54 30.88
N SER A 145 23.57 -23.63 31.76
CA SER A 145 22.14 -23.50 31.35
C SER A 145 21.86 -22.10 30.80
N ALA A 146 22.37 -21.04 31.49
CA ALA A 146 22.22 -19.66 31.03
C ALA A 146 22.91 -19.42 29.67
N ASN A 147 24.08 -20.00 29.45
CA ASN A 147 24.80 -19.90 28.18
C ASN A 147 24.02 -20.61 27.04
N ASN A 148 23.45 -21.78 27.28
CA ASN A 148 22.61 -22.48 26.34
C ASN A 148 21.35 -21.66 26.00
N GLU A 149 20.72 -21.06 26.98
CA GLU A 149 19.57 -20.18 26.76
C GLU A 149 19.93 -18.97 25.91
N LEU A 150 21.07 -18.33 26.17
CA LEU A 150 21.54 -17.21 25.34
C LEU A 150 21.81 -17.63 23.88
N LEU A 151 22.34 -18.83 23.66
CA LEU A 151 22.54 -19.38 22.30
C LEU A 151 21.20 -19.61 21.58
N GLU A 152 20.23 -20.21 22.26
CA GLU A 152 18.91 -20.43 21.67
C GLU A 152 18.20 -19.08 21.35
N GLN A 153 18.24 -18.13 22.28
CA GLN A 153 17.70 -16.79 22.03
C GLN A 153 18.41 -16.09 20.85
N GLN A 154 19.73 -16.31 20.70
CA GLN A 154 20.47 -15.75 19.56
C GLN A 154 20.03 -16.35 18.23
N LYS A 155 19.81 -17.66 18.16
CA LYS A 155 19.29 -18.34 16.98
C LYS A 155 17.88 -17.88 16.64
N GLU A 156 17.01 -17.77 17.65
CA GLU A 156 15.62 -17.34 17.50
C GLU A 156 15.55 -15.88 16.99
N ASP A 157 16.34 -14.99 17.57
CA ASP A 157 16.42 -13.60 17.15
C ASP A 157 16.90 -13.48 15.69
N LYS A 158 17.94 -14.25 15.29
CA LYS A 158 18.43 -14.28 13.89
C LYS A 158 17.35 -14.79 12.94
N ALA A 159 16.67 -15.87 13.28
CA ALA A 159 15.56 -16.41 12.48
C ALA A 159 14.40 -15.40 12.38
N THR A 160 14.12 -14.66 13.45
CA THR A 160 13.10 -13.62 13.49
C THR A 160 13.46 -12.44 12.57
N VAL A 161 14.73 -12.01 12.59
CA VAL A 161 15.22 -10.97 11.66
C VAL A 161 15.03 -11.42 10.22
N GLU A 162 15.45 -12.65 9.88
CA GLU A 162 15.28 -13.18 8.52
C GLU A 162 13.81 -13.19 8.08
N LYS A 163 12.92 -13.67 8.94
CA LYS A 163 11.48 -13.70 8.67
C LYS A 163 10.91 -12.29 8.47
N LYS A 164 11.31 -11.35 9.34
CA LYS A 164 10.85 -9.96 9.22
C LYS A 164 11.40 -9.28 7.97
N THR A 165 12.64 -9.54 7.58
CA THR A 165 13.23 -9.02 6.34
C THR A 165 12.47 -9.50 5.12
N LYS A 166 12.17 -10.81 5.02
CA LYS A 166 11.33 -11.34 3.93
C LYS A 166 9.93 -10.71 3.92
N ASN A 167 9.36 -10.42 5.08
CA ASN A 167 8.07 -9.74 5.15
C ASN A 167 8.15 -8.29 4.67
N VAL A 168 9.22 -7.56 5.02
CA VAL A 168 9.49 -6.20 4.51
C VAL A 168 9.60 -6.21 2.99
N GLU A 169 10.39 -7.13 2.41
CA GLU A 169 10.56 -7.26 0.96
C GLU A 169 9.20 -7.47 0.26
N LYS A 170 8.38 -8.37 0.80
CA LYS A 170 7.02 -8.60 0.30
C LYS A 170 6.15 -7.35 0.37
N GLN A 171 6.15 -6.66 1.51
CA GLN A 171 5.33 -5.45 1.69
C GLN A 171 5.81 -4.29 0.81
N ILE A 172 7.13 -4.18 0.56
CA ILE A 172 7.67 -3.20 -0.38
C ILE A 172 7.15 -3.48 -1.79
N ALA A 173 7.20 -4.74 -2.25
CA ALA A 173 6.67 -5.10 -3.56
C ALA A 173 5.15 -4.79 -3.67
N GLU A 174 4.37 -5.06 -2.62
CA GLU A 174 2.95 -4.69 -2.56
C GLU A 174 2.74 -3.17 -2.59
N LEU A 175 3.61 -2.41 -1.92
CA LEU A 175 3.57 -0.95 -1.90
C LEU A 175 3.90 -0.35 -3.27
N GLU A 176 4.88 -0.90 -3.97
CA GLU A 176 5.23 -0.51 -5.34
C GLU A 176 4.08 -0.78 -6.30
N ALA A 177 3.47 -1.99 -6.22
CA ALA A 177 2.30 -2.35 -7.04
C ALA A 177 1.11 -1.41 -6.77
N ALA A 178 0.80 -1.15 -5.50
CA ALA A 178 -0.28 -0.23 -5.12
C ALA A 178 0.02 1.21 -5.57
N THR A 179 1.28 1.64 -5.54
CA THR A 179 1.69 2.97 -6.00
C THR A 179 1.52 3.10 -7.52
N LYS A 180 1.90 2.07 -8.27
CA LYS A 180 1.70 2.04 -9.72
C LYS A 180 0.22 2.09 -10.07
N GLU A 181 -0.60 1.23 -9.44
CA GLU A 181 -2.05 1.21 -9.66
C GLU A 181 -2.69 2.56 -9.32
N LEU A 182 -2.26 3.21 -8.22
CA LEU A 182 -2.73 4.55 -7.85
C LEU A 182 -2.40 5.61 -8.92
N ASN A 183 -1.19 5.56 -9.49
CA ASN A 183 -0.78 6.47 -10.55
C ASN A 183 -1.62 6.24 -11.82
N ASP A 184 -1.82 4.98 -12.22
CA ASP A 184 -2.62 4.61 -13.40
C ASP A 184 -4.08 5.07 -13.23
N LYS A 185 -4.69 4.87 -12.04
CA LYS A 185 -6.03 5.35 -11.73
C LYS A 185 -6.13 6.87 -11.70
N THR A 186 -5.12 7.55 -11.17
CA THR A 186 -5.08 9.01 -11.15
C THR A 186 -4.98 9.60 -12.55
N GLU A 187 -4.21 8.96 -13.44
CA GLU A 187 -4.11 9.37 -14.84
C GLU A 187 -5.43 9.13 -15.57
N SER A 188 -6.05 7.97 -15.37
CA SER A 188 -7.38 7.66 -15.91
C SER A 188 -8.42 8.71 -15.49
N LEU A 189 -8.42 9.11 -14.22
CA LEU A 189 -9.34 10.14 -13.73
C LEU A 189 -9.10 11.51 -14.39
N LYS A 190 -7.87 11.86 -14.74
CA LYS A 190 -7.56 13.09 -15.46
C LYS A 190 -8.09 13.06 -16.90
N THR A 191 -8.05 11.90 -17.56
CA THR A 191 -8.55 11.75 -18.93
C THR A 191 -10.08 11.76 -19.03
N LEU A 192 -10.77 11.47 -17.94
CA LEU A 192 -12.24 11.54 -17.85
C LEU A 192 -12.76 12.96 -17.55
N LYS A 193 -11.92 13.89 -17.12
CA LYS A 193 -12.26 15.29 -16.86
C LYS A 193 -12.09 16.17 -18.09
#